data_a9c99f7ee6f320684877fcbd03d6235a
#
_entry.id   a9c99f7ee6f320684877fcbd03d6235a
#
_cell.length_a   1.000
_cell.length_b   1.000
_cell.length_c   1.000
_cell.angle_alpha   90.00
_cell.angle_beta   90.00
_cell.angle_gamma   90.00
#
_symmetry.space_group_name_H-M   'P 1'
#
loop_
_entity.id
_entity.type
_entity.pdbx_description
1 polymer ?
#
loop_
_entity_poly.entity_id
_entity_poly.type
_entity_poly.pdbx_seq_one_letter_code
_entity_poly.pdbx_strand_id
1 'polypeptide(L)'
;SSAASDVYKRQYTTVASDVRIGFQKALDALLAQTGPLTFAQSYACSSAAGGLRMMVSGLVPELTMEAARLASLGAGAKIVGQFSFELTQDDLETIQRVNPDIFLLVGGTDGGNSACVIHNAQMLAAICPQFPIVLAGNRTAMQQCRKALEGFEVSVCENVMPKFGVLKTEDTQKTIRSIFLRRIVQAKGLNAAAERMSGPM
;
A
#
# COMPACT_ATOMS: atom_id res chain seq x y z
N SER A 1 24.00 8.31 -38.63
CA SER A 1 24.76 8.73 -37.45
C SER A 1 23.85 8.70 -36.27
N SER A 2 23.99 7.70 -35.40
CA SER A 2 23.31 7.66 -34.13
C SER A 2 23.89 8.76 -33.27
N ALA A 3 23.13 9.82 -33.01
CA ALA A 3 23.46 10.73 -31.95
C ALA A 3 23.50 9.92 -30.64
N ALA A 4 24.70 9.72 -30.12
CA ALA A 4 24.87 9.22 -28.78
C ALA A 4 24.18 10.22 -27.85
N SER A 5 23.15 9.81 -27.16
CA SER A 5 22.51 10.63 -26.15
C SER A 5 23.53 10.86 -25.03
N ASP A 6 23.92 12.10 -24.80
CA ASP A 6 24.79 12.45 -23.68
C ASP A 6 24.03 12.13 -22.37
N VAL A 7 24.65 11.30 -21.55
CA VAL A 7 24.08 10.90 -20.26
C VAL A 7 24.85 11.60 -19.15
N TYR A 8 24.19 12.52 -18.47
CA TYR A 8 24.73 13.21 -17.30
C TYR A 8 24.14 12.57 -16.03
N LYS A 9 24.99 12.30 -15.04
CA LYS A 9 24.61 11.66 -13.79
C LYS A 9 25.13 12.44 -12.59
N ARG A 10 24.25 12.67 -11.62
CA ARG A 10 24.59 13.19 -10.30
C ARG A 10 23.91 12.39 -9.21
N GLN A 11 24.59 12.27 -8.08
CA GLN A 11 24.13 11.51 -6.94
C GLN A 11 24.44 12.27 -5.65
N TYR A 12 23.45 12.36 -4.78
CA TYR A 12 23.55 12.92 -3.43
C TYR A 12 22.84 12.03 -2.43
N THR A 13 23.33 12.03 -1.19
CA THR A 13 22.68 11.32 -0.10
C THR A 13 21.32 11.93 0.20
N THR A 14 20.31 11.10 0.31
CA THR A 14 18.96 11.53 0.69
C THR A 14 18.98 12.04 2.12
N VAL A 15 18.44 13.25 2.34
CA VAL A 15 18.23 13.80 3.68
C VAL A 15 16.96 13.16 4.26
N ALA A 16 17.09 12.53 5.43
CA ALA A 16 15.99 11.76 6.04
C ALA A 16 14.75 12.63 6.37
N SER A 17 14.95 13.92 6.63
CA SER A 17 13.87 14.86 6.96
C SER A 17 13.10 15.35 5.73
N ASP A 18 13.76 15.52 4.59
CA ASP A 18 13.14 16.03 3.36
C ASP A 18 13.96 15.62 2.11
N VAL A 19 13.39 14.77 1.29
CA VAL A 19 14.03 14.28 0.06
C VAL A 19 14.27 15.39 -0.98
N ARG A 20 13.51 16.51 -0.89
CA ARG A 20 13.66 17.64 -1.80
C ARG A 20 15.04 18.29 -1.69
N ILE A 21 15.65 18.29 -0.52
CA ILE A 21 16.98 18.86 -0.30
C ILE A 21 18.03 18.12 -1.12
N GLY A 22 18.04 16.79 -1.08
CA GLY A 22 18.95 15.99 -1.89
C GLY A 22 18.68 16.10 -3.39
N PHE A 23 17.40 16.08 -3.77
CA PHE A 23 16.98 16.26 -5.16
C PHE A 23 17.42 17.63 -5.72
N GLN A 24 17.16 18.73 -4.99
CA GLN A 24 17.54 20.08 -5.44
C GLN A 24 19.07 20.21 -5.57
N LYS A 25 19.84 19.70 -4.61
CA LYS A 25 21.30 19.69 -4.69
C LYS A 25 21.82 18.91 -5.91
N ALA A 26 21.22 17.77 -6.22
CA ALA A 26 21.58 16.98 -7.39
C ALA A 26 21.24 17.72 -8.70
N LEU A 27 20.07 18.37 -8.75
CA LEU A 27 19.64 19.14 -9.90
C LEU A 27 20.53 20.38 -10.12
N ASP A 28 20.82 21.13 -9.06
CA ASP A 28 21.71 22.32 -9.13
C ASP A 28 23.10 21.95 -9.60
N ALA A 29 23.66 20.84 -9.12
CA ALA A 29 24.96 20.35 -9.55
C ALA A 29 24.94 19.87 -11.02
N LEU A 30 23.83 19.33 -11.50
CA LEU A 30 23.67 18.97 -12.92
C LEU A 30 23.60 20.21 -13.78
N LEU A 31 22.78 21.20 -13.41
CA LEU A 31 22.64 22.46 -14.14
C LEU A 31 23.94 23.29 -14.16
N ALA A 32 24.74 23.24 -13.09
CA ALA A 32 26.05 23.85 -13.06
C ALA A 32 27.03 23.23 -14.07
N GLN A 33 26.85 21.96 -14.41
CA GLN A 33 27.69 21.26 -15.39
C GLN A 33 27.18 21.43 -16.82
N THR A 34 25.88 21.44 -17.04
CA THR A 34 25.29 21.45 -18.39
C THR A 34 24.82 22.83 -18.86
N GLY A 35 24.70 23.77 -17.93
CA GLY A 35 24.00 25.03 -18.16
C GLY A 35 22.47 24.86 -17.98
N PRO A 36 21.68 25.91 -18.23
CA PRO A 36 20.22 25.85 -18.16
C PRO A 36 19.66 24.84 -19.14
N LEU A 37 18.81 23.93 -18.65
CA LEU A 37 18.14 22.91 -19.46
C LEU A 37 16.64 23.10 -19.41
N THR A 38 15.98 22.87 -20.55
CA THR A 38 14.52 22.72 -20.63
C THR A 38 14.22 21.23 -20.80
N PHE A 39 13.50 20.66 -19.84
CA PHE A 39 13.17 19.25 -19.87
C PHE A 39 11.87 19.05 -20.69
N ALA A 40 11.94 18.21 -21.72
CA ALA A 40 10.77 17.83 -22.51
C ALA A 40 9.81 16.95 -21.67
N GLN A 41 10.36 16.08 -20.85
CA GLN A 41 9.63 15.21 -19.93
C GLN A 41 10.48 14.92 -18.70
N SER A 42 9.83 14.74 -17.56
CA SER A 42 10.49 14.40 -16.30
C SER A 42 9.78 13.20 -15.65
N TYR A 43 10.55 12.19 -15.32
CA TYR A 43 10.07 10.98 -14.65
C TYR A 43 10.83 10.75 -13.36
N ALA A 44 10.18 10.23 -12.35
CA ALA A 44 10.81 9.86 -11.11
C ALA A 44 10.37 8.47 -10.67
N CYS A 45 11.26 7.75 -10.01
CA CYS A 45 10.92 6.57 -9.22
C CYS A 45 11.51 6.73 -7.83
N SER A 46 10.78 6.31 -6.82
CA SER A 46 11.24 6.32 -5.44
C SER A 46 11.50 4.88 -4.98
N SER A 47 12.73 4.59 -4.55
CA SER A 47 13.02 3.41 -3.74
C SER A 47 12.63 3.68 -2.29
N ALA A 48 11.38 4.06 -2.05
CA ALA A 48 10.90 4.29 -0.70
C ALA A 48 11.19 3.06 0.16
N ALA A 49 12.08 3.23 1.11
CA ALA A 49 12.64 2.13 1.89
C ALA A 49 11.55 1.23 2.46
N GLY A 50 11.48 0.01 1.97
CA GLY A 50 10.73 -1.08 2.58
C GLY A 50 9.27 -1.26 2.16
N GLY A 51 8.64 -0.33 1.41
CA GLY A 51 7.21 -0.40 1.13
C GLY A 51 6.33 -0.26 2.38
N LEU A 52 5.00 -0.23 2.21
CA LEU A 52 4.07 -0.28 3.34
C LEU A 52 4.14 -1.65 4.02
N ARG A 53 4.27 -1.67 5.34
CA ARG A 53 4.18 -2.90 6.13
C ARG A 53 2.72 -3.32 6.22
N MET A 54 2.35 -4.38 5.51
CA MET A 54 0.99 -4.88 5.43
C MET A 54 0.82 -6.12 6.30
N MET A 55 -0.20 -6.14 7.13
CA MET A 55 -0.73 -7.35 7.75
C MET A 55 -2.01 -7.78 7.05
N VAL A 56 -2.29 -9.08 7.09
CA VAL A 56 -3.47 -9.67 6.47
C VAL A 56 -4.14 -10.65 7.41
N SER A 57 -5.46 -10.67 7.41
CA SER A 57 -6.24 -11.76 8.01
C SER A 57 -7.26 -12.30 7.02
N GLY A 58 -7.51 -13.60 7.09
CA GLY A 58 -8.50 -14.27 6.26
C GLY A 58 -8.87 -15.66 6.78
N LEU A 59 -9.76 -16.35 6.05
CA LEU A 59 -10.36 -17.60 6.51
C LEU A 59 -9.41 -18.79 6.35
N VAL A 60 -8.73 -18.91 5.20
CA VAL A 60 -7.89 -20.06 4.86
C VAL A 60 -6.45 -19.60 4.69
N PRO A 61 -5.47 -20.18 5.40
CA PRO A 61 -4.10 -19.71 5.44
C PRO A 61 -3.46 -19.54 4.05
N GLU A 62 -3.46 -20.60 3.25
CA GLU A 62 -2.79 -20.64 1.95
C GLU A 62 -3.43 -19.66 0.95
N LEU A 63 -4.76 -19.64 0.91
CA LEU A 63 -5.53 -18.77 0.02
C LEU A 63 -5.41 -17.31 0.44
N THR A 64 -5.38 -17.05 1.74
CA THR A 64 -5.17 -15.71 2.29
C THR A 64 -3.78 -15.17 1.91
N MET A 65 -2.74 -16.01 2.07
CA MET A 65 -1.37 -15.62 1.70
C MET A 65 -1.25 -15.36 0.20
N GLU A 66 -1.81 -16.22 -0.64
CA GLU A 66 -1.74 -16.05 -2.09
C GLU A 66 -2.47 -14.77 -2.55
N ALA A 67 -3.67 -14.52 -2.03
CA ALA A 67 -4.41 -13.29 -2.29
C ALA A 67 -3.62 -12.04 -1.84
N ALA A 68 -3.05 -12.07 -0.63
CA ALA A 68 -2.24 -10.98 -0.11
C ALA A 68 -0.97 -10.75 -0.93
N ARG A 69 -0.28 -11.84 -1.33
CA ARG A 69 0.90 -11.77 -2.18
C ARG A 69 0.60 -11.10 -3.51
N LEU A 70 -0.46 -11.53 -4.19
CA LEU A 70 -0.87 -10.94 -5.47
C LEU A 70 -1.32 -9.49 -5.30
N ALA A 71 -2.10 -9.16 -4.27
CA ALA A 71 -2.56 -7.81 -4.01
C ALA A 71 -1.42 -6.84 -3.66
N SER A 72 -0.35 -7.32 -3.01
CA SER A 72 0.82 -6.52 -2.68
C SER A 72 1.80 -6.34 -3.84
N LEU A 73 1.76 -7.24 -4.83
CA LEU A 73 2.69 -7.25 -5.95
C LEU A 73 2.55 -5.95 -6.79
N GLY A 74 3.63 -5.19 -6.90
CA GLY A 74 3.64 -3.91 -7.61
C GLY A 74 2.82 -2.78 -6.94
N ALA A 75 2.17 -3.04 -5.82
CA ALA A 75 1.40 -2.03 -5.09
C ALA A 75 2.23 -1.24 -4.05
N GLY A 76 3.47 -1.65 -3.82
CA GLY A 76 4.36 -0.99 -2.86
C GLY A 76 4.17 -1.45 -1.41
N ALA A 77 3.55 -2.62 -1.19
CA ALA A 77 3.37 -3.20 0.13
C ALA A 77 4.25 -4.44 0.34
N LYS A 78 4.63 -4.68 1.60
CA LYS A 78 5.36 -5.86 2.06
C LYS A 78 4.56 -6.53 3.17
N ILE A 79 4.28 -7.82 3.02
CA ILE A 79 3.59 -8.60 4.06
C ILE A 79 4.53 -8.79 5.25
N VAL A 80 4.11 -8.34 6.44
CA VAL A 80 4.85 -8.44 7.69
C VAL A 80 4.15 -9.31 8.74
N GLY A 81 2.92 -9.75 8.48
CA GLY A 81 2.18 -10.66 9.33
C GLY A 81 0.93 -11.19 8.63
N GLN A 82 0.57 -12.42 8.97
CA GLN A 82 -0.61 -13.09 8.47
C GLN A 82 -1.34 -13.76 9.62
N PHE A 83 -2.66 -13.63 9.60
CA PHE A 83 -3.58 -14.29 10.52
C PHE A 83 -4.59 -15.10 9.72
N SER A 84 -4.99 -16.21 10.30
CA SER A 84 -5.94 -17.13 9.67
C SER A 84 -7.05 -17.47 10.66
N PHE A 85 -8.25 -17.70 10.14
CA PHE A 85 -9.45 -17.92 10.94
C PHE A 85 -9.85 -16.66 11.72
N GLU A 86 -10.51 -16.83 12.85
CA GLU A 86 -10.92 -15.76 13.74
C GLU A 86 -9.73 -15.21 14.52
N LEU A 87 -9.59 -13.88 14.52
CA LEU A 87 -8.57 -13.19 15.29
C LEU A 87 -8.79 -13.41 16.79
N THR A 88 -7.71 -13.73 17.47
CA THR A 88 -7.65 -13.89 18.92
C THR A 88 -7.14 -12.62 19.60
N GLN A 89 -7.21 -12.58 20.92
CA GLN A 89 -6.63 -11.46 21.69
C GLN A 89 -5.11 -11.35 21.50
N ASP A 90 -4.40 -12.47 21.43
CA ASP A 90 -2.94 -12.50 21.21
C ASP A 90 -2.58 -11.96 19.81
N ASP A 91 -3.44 -12.21 18.82
CA ASP A 91 -3.28 -11.63 17.48
C ASP A 91 -3.43 -10.12 17.50
N LEU A 92 -4.42 -9.60 18.24
CA LEU A 92 -4.60 -8.16 18.40
C LEU A 92 -3.40 -7.49 19.09
N GLU A 93 -2.85 -8.09 20.12
CA GLU A 93 -1.63 -7.60 20.79
C GLU A 93 -0.44 -7.57 19.80
N THR A 94 -0.34 -8.58 18.96
CA THR A 94 0.69 -8.63 17.90
C THR A 94 0.47 -7.53 16.86
N ILE A 95 -0.78 -7.30 16.42
CA ILE A 95 -1.13 -6.23 15.48
C ILE A 95 -0.78 -4.86 16.07
N GLN A 96 -1.16 -4.61 17.33
CA GLN A 96 -0.85 -3.35 18.01
C GLN A 96 0.66 -3.14 18.19
N ARG A 97 1.40 -4.17 18.59
CA ARG A 97 2.87 -4.11 18.78
C ARG A 97 3.59 -3.84 17.47
N VAL A 98 3.20 -4.49 16.39
CA VAL A 98 3.81 -4.29 15.07
C VAL A 98 3.37 -2.97 14.47
N ASN A 99 2.13 -2.54 14.71
CA ASN A 99 1.52 -1.34 14.18
C ASN A 99 1.75 -1.21 12.67
N PRO A 100 1.04 -2.01 11.84
CA PRO A 100 1.25 -2.03 10.40
C PRO A 100 0.88 -0.70 9.76
N ASP A 101 1.41 -0.45 8.56
CA ASP A 101 1.06 0.74 7.79
C ASP A 101 -0.28 0.57 7.05
N ILE A 102 -0.73 -0.67 6.87
CA ILE A 102 -1.98 -1.06 6.21
C ILE A 102 -2.40 -2.46 6.66
N PHE A 103 -3.69 -2.69 6.79
CA PHE A 103 -4.25 -4.01 7.11
C PHE A 103 -5.19 -4.47 6.00
N LEU A 104 -4.97 -5.66 5.47
CA LEU A 104 -5.83 -6.30 4.47
C LEU A 104 -6.74 -7.31 5.17
N LEU A 105 -8.03 -7.03 5.19
CA LEU A 105 -9.07 -7.89 5.76
C LEU A 105 -9.81 -8.60 4.63
N VAL A 106 -9.59 -9.89 4.51
CA VAL A 106 -10.21 -10.77 3.52
C VAL A 106 -10.92 -11.93 4.19
N GLY A 107 -11.64 -12.74 3.44
CA GLY A 107 -12.20 -14.00 3.91
C GLY A 107 -13.60 -14.30 3.40
N GLY A 108 -13.80 -15.58 3.15
CA GLY A 108 -15.02 -16.13 2.58
C GLY A 108 -15.19 -15.85 1.09
N THR A 109 -15.75 -16.82 0.38
CA THR A 109 -16.29 -16.61 -0.98
C THR A 109 -17.62 -15.86 -0.90
N ASP A 110 -18.05 -15.26 -2.00
CA ASP A 110 -19.34 -14.55 -2.03
C ASP A 110 -20.51 -15.51 -1.75
N GLY A 111 -21.28 -15.19 -0.73
CA GLY A 111 -22.36 -16.07 -0.23
C GLY A 111 -21.90 -17.26 0.62
N GLY A 112 -20.59 -17.41 0.85
CA GLY A 112 -20.00 -18.42 1.73
C GLY A 112 -19.87 -17.93 3.18
N ASN A 113 -18.78 -18.36 3.85
CA ASN A 113 -18.55 -17.97 5.25
C ASN A 113 -18.47 -16.44 5.39
N SER A 114 -19.30 -15.89 6.24
CA SER A 114 -19.32 -14.47 6.59
C SER A 114 -18.92 -14.21 8.05
N ALA A 115 -19.09 -15.21 8.93
CA ALA A 115 -18.88 -15.05 10.36
C ALA A 115 -17.43 -14.64 10.69
N CYS A 116 -16.46 -15.31 10.08
CA CYS A 116 -15.05 -15.05 10.34
C CYS A 116 -14.64 -13.61 9.99
N VAL A 117 -14.98 -13.13 8.80
CA VAL A 117 -14.59 -11.76 8.39
C VAL A 117 -15.31 -10.69 9.19
N ILE A 118 -16.57 -10.94 9.62
CA ILE A 118 -17.31 -10.04 10.50
C ILE A 118 -16.68 -10.01 11.89
N HIS A 119 -16.37 -11.18 12.47
CA HIS A 119 -15.65 -11.27 13.74
C HIS A 119 -14.33 -10.50 13.69
N ASN A 120 -13.53 -10.71 12.65
CA ASN A 120 -12.24 -10.05 12.49
C ASN A 120 -12.40 -8.53 12.34
N ALA A 121 -13.44 -8.05 11.67
CA ALA A 121 -13.74 -6.62 11.59
C ALA A 121 -14.07 -6.04 12.99
N GLN A 122 -14.86 -6.74 13.80
CA GLN A 122 -15.18 -6.33 15.17
C GLN A 122 -13.95 -6.32 16.08
N MET A 123 -13.11 -7.34 15.99
CA MET A 123 -11.87 -7.44 16.75
C MET A 123 -10.91 -6.31 16.39
N LEU A 124 -10.73 -6.00 15.11
CA LEU A 124 -9.91 -4.86 14.66
C LEU A 124 -10.47 -3.53 15.16
N ALA A 125 -11.78 -3.33 15.14
CA ALA A 125 -12.40 -2.12 15.66
C ALA A 125 -12.11 -1.91 17.16
N ALA A 126 -12.06 -2.97 17.93
CA ALA A 126 -11.83 -2.92 19.37
C ALA A 126 -10.46 -2.35 19.76
N ILE A 127 -9.46 -2.45 18.88
CA ILE A 127 -8.13 -1.88 19.12
C ILE A 127 -7.96 -0.45 18.60
N CYS A 128 -9.01 0.19 18.09
CA CYS A 128 -9.00 1.55 17.56
C CYS A 128 -7.82 1.78 16.57
N PRO A 129 -7.78 1.05 15.45
CA PRO A 129 -6.64 1.05 14.54
C PRO A 129 -6.36 2.44 13.97
N GLN A 130 -5.10 2.84 13.96
CA GLN A 130 -4.63 4.09 13.35
C GLN A 130 -4.11 3.90 11.92
N PHE A 131 -4.21 2.70 11.41
CA PHE A 131 -3.84 2.32 10.05
C PHE A 131 -5.08 2.10 9.19
N PRO A 132 -5.02 2.37 7.87
CA PRO A 132 -6.11 2.06 6.95
C PRO A 132 -6.33 0.55 6.85
N ILE A 133 -7.60 0.19 6.73
CA ILE A 133 -8.06 -1.18 6.50
C ILE A 133 -8.57 -1.28 5.06
N VAL A 134 -8.06 -2.23 4.30
CA VAL A 134 -8.60 -2.62 3.00
C VAL A 134 -9.47 -3.85 3.20
N LEU A 135 -10.76 -3.70 3.00
CA LEU A 135 -11.77 -4.75 3.17
C LEU A 135 -12.10 -5.34 1.81
N ALA A 136 -11.68 -6.58 1.57
CA ALA A 136 -11.81 -7.27 0.27
C ALA A 136 -12.26 -8.74 0.44
N GLY A 137 -13.26 -8.96 1.28
CA GLY A 137 -13.82 -10.27 1.62
C GLY A 137 -15.20 -10.50 1.03
N ASN A 138 -15.91 -11.46 1.62
CA ASN A 138 -17.25 -11.89 1.23
C ASN A 138 -18.23 -10.71 1.09
N ARG A 139 -18.78 -10.54 -0.10
CA ARG A 139 -19.73 -9.47 -0.41
C ARG A 139 -20.94 -9.43 0.49
N THR A 140 -21.44 -10.59 0.93
CA THR A 140 -22.63 -10.66 1.81
C THR A 140 -22.36 -10.20 3.24
N ALA A 141 -21.09 -10.21 3.68
CA ALA A 141 -20.65 -9.70 4.99
C ALA A 141 -20.34 -8.19 5.00
N MET A 142 -20.24 -7.58 3.83
CA MET A 142 -19.66 -6.24 3.64
C MET A 142 -20.35 -5.16 4.47
N GLN A 143 -21.70 -5.18 4.53
CA GLN A 143 -22.45 -4.19 5.28
C GLN A 143 -22.16 -4.28 6.78
N GLN A 144 -22.07 -5.49 7.33
CA GLN A 144 -21.79 -5.71 8.74
C GLN A 144 -20.35 -5.35 9.09
N CYS A 145 -19.39 -5.69 8.23
CA CYS A 145 -17.99 -5.29 8.40
C CYS A 145 -17.83 -3.77 8.37
N ARG A 146 -18.49 -3.07 7.43
CA ARG A 146 -18.45 -1.59 7.37
C ARG A 146 -19.05 -0.96 8.63
N LYS A 147 -20.14 -1.52 9.15
CA LYS A 147 -20.76 -1.05 10.39
C LYS A 147 -19.82 -1.26 11.59
N ALA A 148 -19.17 -2.41 11.69
CA ALA A 148 -18.21 -2.69 12.75
C ALA A 148 -16.99 -1.75 12.71
N LEU A 149 -16.56 -1.35 11.52
CA LEU A 149 -15.39 -0.49 11.27
C LEU A 149 -15.79 0.99 11.07
N GLU A 150 -16.99 1.39 11.45
CA GLU A 150 -17.43 2.78 11.33
C GLU A 150 -16.55 3.71 12.17
N GLY A 151 -16.14 4.82 11.57
CA GLY A 151 -15.22 5.79 12.21
C GLY A 151 -13.73 5.55 11.95
N PHE A 152 -13.36 4.44 11.29
CA PHE A 152 -11.99 4.15 10.89
C PHE A 152 -11.75 4.37 9.39
N GLU A 153 -10.48 4.49 8.98
CA GLU A 153 -10.13 4.61 7.56
C GLU A 153 -10.28 3.25 6.87
N VAL A 154 -11.40 3.04 6.17
CA VAL A 154 -11.73 1.79 5.49
C VAL A 154 -11.89 2.03 3.99
N SER A 155 -11.17 1.26 3.19
CA SER A 155 -11.36 1.15 1.74
C SER A 155 -11.99 -0.20 1.41
N VAL A 156 -13.14 -0.18 0.74
CA VAL A 156 -13.86 -1.41 0.35
C VAL A 156 -13.50 -1.74 -1.09
N CYS A 157 -13.10 -2.99 -1.31
CA CYS A 157 -12.76 -3.54 -2.61
C CYS A 157 -13.66 -4.73 -2.97
N GLU A 158 -13.60 -5.16 -4.23
CA GLU A 158 -14.15 -6.45 -4.63
C GLU A 158 -13.50 -7.58 -3.82
N ASN A 159 -14.27 -8.67 -3.61
CA ASN A 159 -13.74 -9.84 -2.95
C ASN A 159 -12.55 -10.42 -3.72
N VAL A 160 -11.40 -10.56 -3.05
CA VAL A 160 -10.19 -11.14 -3.66
C VAL A 160 -10.40 -12.60 -4.11
N MET A 161 -11.39 -13.28 -3.52
CA MET A 161 -11.77 -14.65 -3.90
C MET A 161 -13.30 -14.79 -3.93
N PRO A 162 -13.96 -14.25 -4.96
CA PRO A 162 -15.43 -14.31 -5.06
C PRO A 162 -15.96 -15.73 -5.20
N LYS A 163 -15.17 -16.64 -5.77
CA LYS A 163 -15.45 -18.08 -5.87
C LYS A 163 -14.19 -18.86 -5.50
N PHE A 164 -14.37 -20.07 -4.97
CA PHE A 164 -13.24 -20.92 -4.64
C PHE A 164 -12.29 -21.13 -5.84
N GLY A 165 -10.99 -20.88 -5.62
CA GLY A 165 -9.96 -20.99 -6.63
C GLY A 165 -9.93 -19.86 -7.69
N VAL A 166 -10.82 -18.86 -7.60
CA VAL A 166 -10.82 -17.71 -8.49
C VAL A 166 -10.33 -16.47 -7.73
N LEU A 167 -9.13 -16.03 -8.04
CA LEU A 167 -8.55 -14.82 -7.45
C LEU A 167 -8.80 -13.59 -8.33
N LYS A 168 -9.24 -12.49 -7.70
CA LYS A 168 -9.45 -11.17 -8.28
C LYS A 168 -8.80 -10.12 -7.39
N THR A 169 -7.58 -9.76 -7.67
CA THR A 169 -6.78 -8.90 -6.80
C THR A 169 -6.52 -7.51 -7.35
N GLU A 170 -6.96 -7.21 -8.58
CA GLU A 170 -6.64 -5.98 -9.31
C GLU A 170 -7.19 -4.74 -8.60
N ASP A 171 -8.43 -4.80 -8.09
CA ASP A 171 -9.06 -3.69 -7.36
C ASP A 171 -8.35 -3.43 -6.03
N THR A 172 -8.08 -4.49 -5.29
CA THR A 172 -7.31 -4.45 -4.04
C THR A 172 -5.89 -3.92 -4.26
N GLN A 173 -5.22 -4.36 -5.33
CA GLN A 173 -3.89 -3.90 -5.70
C GLN A 173 -3.87 -2.39 -6.00
N LYS A 174 -4.83 -1.89 -6.78
CA LYS A 174 -4.98 -0.46 -7.08
C LYS A 174 -5.22 0.35 -5.80
N THR A 175 -6.05 -0.16 -4.90
CA THR A 175 -6.37 0.49 -3.63
C THR A 175 -5.15 0.56 -2.72
N ILE A 176 -4.40 -0.54 -2.55
CA ILE A 176 -3.15 -0.57 -1.78
C ILE A 176 -2.14 0.40 -2.37
N ARG A 177 -1.99 0.43 -3.70
CA ARG A 177 -1.10 1.39 -4.39
C ARG A 177 -1.51 2.84 -4.14
N SER A 178 -2.80 3.14 -4.16
CA SER A 178 -3.31 4.48 -3.85
C SER A 178 -2.97 4.91 -2.41
N ILE A 179 -3.15 4.00 -1.45
CA ILE A 179 -2.78 4.23 -0.04
C ILE A 179 -1.26 4.44 0.09
N PHE A 180 -0.47 3.62 -0.58
CA PHE A 180 0.98 3.74 -0.62
C PHE A 180 1.40 5.13 -1.12
N LEU A 181 0.89 5.57 -2.25
CA LEU A 181 1.21 6.87 -2.84
C LEU A 181 0.83 8.01 -1.89
N ARG A 182 -0.37 8.00 -1.32
CA ARG A 182 -0.81 9.03 -0.36
C ARG A 182 0.10 9.10 0.86
N ARG A 183 0.41 7.97 1.48
CA ARG A 183 1.19 7.92 2.72
C ARG A 183 2.67 8.26 2.50
N ILE A 184 3.29 7.72 1.46
CA ILE A 184 4.72 7.96 1.19
C ILE A 184 4.94 9.34 0.62
N VAL A 185 4.08 9.79 -0.28
CA VAL A 185 4.17 11.11 -0.89
C VAL A 185 3.96 12.19 0.18
N GLN A 186 3.00 12.01 1.08
CA GLN A 186 2.75 12.94 2.18
C GLN A 186 3.87 12.94 3.23
N ALA A 187 4.32 11.76 3.66
CA ALA A 187 5.31 11.63 4.73
C ALA A 187 6.72 12.14 4.36
N LYS A 188 7.06 12.20 3.08
CA LYS A 188 8.42 12.55 2.60
C LYS A 188 8.49 13.87 1.82
N GLY A 189 7.45 14.68 1.82
CA GLY A 189 7.44 15.94 1.06
C GLY A 189 7.53 15.75 -0.46
N LEU A 190 7.25 14.55 -0.96
CA LEU A 190 7.34 14.22 -2.38
C LEU A 190 6.24 14.89 -3.22
N ASN A 191 5.17 15.43 -2.60
CA ASN A 191 4.09 16.12 -3.31
C ASN A 191 4.61 17.24 -4.23
N ALA A 192 5.51 18.08 -3.72
CA ALA A 192 6.08 19.18 -4.52
C ALA A 192 7.05 18.70 -5.62
N ALA A 193 7.61 17.49 -5.49
CA ALA A 193 8.39 16.88 -6.55
C ALA A 193 7.49 16.23 -7.61
N ALA A 194 6.37 15.63 -7.20
CA ALA A 194 5.40 15.01 -8.11
C ALA A 194 4.76 16.03 -9.07
N GLU A 195 4.50 17.25 -8.61
CA GLU A 195 3.95 18.34 -9.46
C GLU A 195 4.85 18.74 -10.62
N ARG A 196 6.15 18.43 -10.55
CA ARG A 196 7.15 18.71 -11.59
C ARG A 196 7.39 17.54 -12.54
N MET A 197 6.68 16.43 -12.37
CA MET A 197 6.88 15.22 -13.15
C MET A 197 5.79 15.04 -14.22
N SER A 198 6.19 14.48 -15.36
CA SER A 198 5.33 14.30 -16.53
C SER A 198 4.42 13.07 -16.46
N GLY A 199 4.43 12.33 -15.37
CA GLY A 199 3.66 11.10 -15.21
C GLY A 199 3.54 10.67 -13.74
N PRO A 200 2.75 9.63 -13.45
CA PRO A 200 2.63 9.10 -12.11
C PRO A 200 3.98 8.55 -11.62
N MET A 201 4.33 8.89 -10.39
CA MET A 201 5.49 8.32 -9.70
C MET A 201 5.27 6.87 -9.34
#